data_5e0e8e7776f60daea98d59e9e65aa1f1
#
_entry.id   5e0e8e7776f60daea98d59e9e65aa1f1
#
_cell.length_a   1.000
_cell.length_b   1.000
_cell.length_c   1.000
_cell.angle_alpha   90.00
_cell.angle_beta   90.00
_cell.angle_gamma   90.00
#
_symmetry.space_group_name_H-M   'P 1'
#
loop_
_entity.id
_entity.type
_entity.pdbx_description
1 polymer ?
#
loop_
_entity_poly.entity_id
_entity_poly.type
_entity_poly.pdbx_seq_one_letter_code
_entity_poly.pdbx_strand_id
1 'polypeptide(L)'
;MSAAAIEANDFTAPRVAVNPWLIAILVALASFMEVLDTTIANVALPYIAGGMGVSEDEASWVVTTYLVANAIILTASSYLARMLGRKTFFLICLGLFTLSSLLSGLAPNLNALLLFRIMQGVGGGGMVPVAQSILADLFPPAKRGQAFALFGVAVVVAPVVGPTLGGWLSDNVSWQWCFLINVPVGVIAMALIALVLHEPRTAQAESQSEQGNGFDVVGFILIATFLGALEVVLDRGLEDDWFGSPFIVTFAVISGLAFVLMIPWGLT
;
A
#
# COMPACT_ATOMS: atom_id res chain seq x y z
N MET A 1 -50.56 -22.50 -5.96
CA MET A 1 -50.05 -21.11 -5.88
C MET A 1 -48.67 -21.10 -6.53
N SER A 2 -48.58 -20.39 -7.62
CA SER A 2 -47.51 -20.48 -8.63
C SER A 2 -46.20 -19.87 -8.17
N ALA A 3 -45.07 -20.51 -8.50
CA ALA A 3 -43.69 -20.03 -8.28
C ALA A 3 -43.36 -18.66 -8.96
N ALA A 4 -44.28 -18.12 -9.76
CA ALA A 4 -44.15 -16.84 -10.46
C ALA A 4 -44.37 -15.59 -9.57
N ALA A 5 -44.80 -15.77 -8.30
CA ALA A 5 -45.11 -14.63 -7.41
C ALA A 5 -43.94 -14.21 -6.50
N ILE A 6 -42.79 -14.87 -6.57
CA ILE A 6 -41.62 -14.59 -5.71
C ILE A 6 -40.58 -13.69 -6.47
N GLU A 7 -40.71 -13.56 -7.79
CA GLU A 7 -39.75 -12.77 -8.62
C GLU A 7 -40.05 -11.26 -8.72
N ALA A 8 -41.11 -10.74 -8.14
CA ALA A 8 -41.61 -9.39 -8.42
C ALA A 8 -41.26 -8.33 -7.35
N ASN A 9 -40.33 -8.57 -6.43
CA ASN A 9 -40.01 -7.58 -5.40
C ASN A 9 -38.53 -7.22 -5.28
N ASP A 10 -37.81 -7.28 -6.41
CA ASP A 10 -36.46 -6.69 -6.48
C ASP A 10 -36.62 -5.20 -6.81
N PHE A 11 -36.99 -4.39 -5.82
CA PHE A 11 -36.88 -2.95 -5.87
C PHE A 11 -35.40 -2.60 -5.99
N THR A 12 -34.85 -2.70 -7.19
CA THR A 12 -33.57 -2.12 -7.55
C THR A 12 -33.75 -0.60 -7.54
N ALA A 13 -33.36 0.03 -6.42
CA ALA A 13 -33.08 1.46 -6.46
C ALA A 13 -32.19 1.73 -7.70
N PRO A 14 -32.43 2.79 -8.46
CA PRO A 14 -31.66 3.07 -9.67
C PRO A 14 -30.18 3.18 -9.29
N ARG A 15 -29.41 2.13 -9.58
CA ARG A 15 -27.96 2.19 -9.46
C ARG A 15 -27.51 3.17 -10.52
N VAL A 16 -27.06 4.35 -10.10
CA VAL A 16 -26.32 5.24 -10.99
C VAL A 16 -25.20 4.39 -11.57
N ALA A 17 -25.30 4.10 -12.87
CA ALA A 17 -24.30 3.29 -13.57
C ALA A 17 -23.03 4.13 -13.65
N VAL A 18 -22.18 3.99 -12.64
CA VAL A 18 -20.92 4.71 -12.58
C VAL A 18 -20.00 4.15 -13.66
N ASN A 19 -19.37 5.03 -14.41
CA ASN A 19 -18.42 4.66 -15.45
C ASN A 19 -17.23 3.88 -14.82
N PRO A 20 -16.98 2.61 -15.20
CA PRO A 20 -15.89 1.81 -14.66
C PRO A 20 -14.51 2.48 -14.81
N TRP A 21 -14.33 3.28 -15.85
CA TRP A 21 -13.07 4.01 -16.08
C TRP A 21 -12.81 5.09 -15.02
N LEU A 22 -13.85 5.71 -14.47
CA LEU A 22 -13.70 6.64 -13.36
C LEU A 22 -13.12 5.94 -12.14
N ILE A 23 -13.62 4.75 -11.80
CA ILE A 23 -13.10 3.95 -10.70
C ILE A 23 -11.66 3.55 -10.98
N ALA A 24 -11.35 3.12 -12.22
CA ALA A 24 -10.00 2.76 -12.63
C ALA A 24 -9.02 3.93 -12.44
N ILE A 25 -9.40 5.14 -12.83
CA ILE A 25 -8.58 6.35 -12.65
C ILE A 25 -8.36 6.64 -11.17
N LEU A 26 -9.39 6.53 -10.34
CA LEU A 26 -9.29 6.83 -8.90
C LEU A 26 -8.40 5.83 -8.16
N VAL A 27 -8.51 4.53 -8.44
CA VAL A 27 -7.64 3.53 -7.81
C VAL A 27 -6.20 3.60 -8.36
N ALA A 28 -6.03 3.94 -9.64
CA ALA A 28 -4.73 4.18 -10.24
C ALA A 28 -4.06 5.43 -9.64
N LEU A 29 -4.83 6.51 -9.38
CA LEU A 29 -4.34 7.72 -8.74
C LEU A 29 -3.90 7.47 -7.29
N ALA A 30 -4.66 6.67 -6.54
CA ALA A 30 -4.26 6.29 -5.18
C ALA A 30 -2.96 5.47 -5.17
N SER A 31 -2.81 4.51 -6.09
CA SER A 31 -1.57 3.74 -6.23
C SER A 31 -0.40 4.58 -6.77
N PHE A 32 -0.67 5.51 -7.67
CA PHE A 32 0.32 6.51 -8.12
C PHE A 32 0.86 7.30 -6.92
N MET A 33 -0.02 7.78 -6.06
CA MET A 33 0.34 8.55 -4.87
C MET A 33 1.23 7.73 -3.91
N GLU A 34 0.92 6.47 -3.70
CA GLU A 34 1.70 5.55 -2.85
C GLU A 34 3.12 5.33 -3.41
N VAL A 35 3.25 5.07 -4.72
CA VAL A 35 4.56 4.88 -5.36
C VAL A 35 5.34 6.20 -5.45
N LEU A 36 4.64 7.32 -5.67
CA LEU A 36 5.23 8.66 -5.68
C LEU A 36 5.84 9.02 -4.31
N ASP A 37 5.15 8.69 -3.22
CA ASP A 37 5.59 8.98 -1.85
C ASP A 37 6.98 8.40 -1.53
N THR A 38 7.25 7.16 -1.94
CA THR A 38 8.56 6.53 -1.76
C THR A 38 9.66 7.27 -2.50
N THR A 39 9.42 7.66 -3.73
CA THR A 39 10.43 8.31 -4.57
C THR A 39 10.66 9.77 -4.18
N ILE A 40 9.63 10.48 -3.75
CA ILE A 40 9.74 11.82 -3.17
C ILE A 40 10.52 11.79 -1.86
N ALA A 41 10.21 10.83 -0.96
CA ALA A 41 10.86 10.71 0.33
C ALA A 41 12.38 10.47 0.20
N ASN A 42 12.80 9.63 -0.75
CA ASN A 42 14.22 9.37 -1.01
C ASN A 42 15.01 10.66 -1.35
N VAL A 43 14.45 11.53 -2.18
CA VAL A 43 15.11 12.80 -2.56
C VAL A 43 15.09 13.80 -1.41
N ALA A 44 14.09 13.70 -0.52
CA ALA A 44 13.97 14.60 0.63
C ALA A 44 14.91 14.25 1.80
N LEU A 45 15.59 13.08 1.81
CA LEU A 45 16.42 12.61 2.93
C LEU A 45 17.46 13.62 3.42
N PRO A 46 18.28 14.28 2.57
CA PRO A 46 19.23 15.28 3.05
C PRO A 46 18.57 16.49 3.72
N TYR A 47 17.39 16.90 3.22
CA TYR A 47 16.61 18.01 3.80
C TYR A 47 15.95 17.61 5.13
N ILE A 48 15.51 16.35 5.26
CA ILE A 48 14.99 15.79 6.52
C ILE A 48 16.13 15.74 7.54
N ALA A 49 17.31 15.23 7.17
CA ALA A 49 18.48 15.16 8.04
C ALA A 49 18.85 16.56 8.57
N GLY A 50 19.00 17.52 7.67
CA GLY A 50 19.30 18.92 8.05
C GLY A 50 18.20 19.58 8.88
N GLY A 51 16.93 19.38 8.51
CA GLY A 51 15.78 19.95 9.20
C GLY A 51 15.52 19.38 10.60
N MET A 52 15.91 18.12 10.84
CA MET A 52 15.78 17.44 12.14
C MET A 52 17.09 17.40 12.94
N GLY A 53 18.20 17.85 12.37
CA GLY A 53 19.51 17.87 13.05
C GLY A 53 20.06 16.46 13.31
N VAL A 54 19.84 15.53 12.39
CA VAL A 54 20.29 14.13 12.45
C VAL A 54 21.24 13.84 11.27
N SER A 55 21.94 12.71 11.30
CA SER A 55 22.75 12.26 10.17
C SER A 55 21.88 11.79 9.00
N GLU A 56 22.44 11.77 7.79
CA GLU A 56 21.75 11.20 6.62
C GLU A 56 21.47 9.69 6.82
N ASP A 57 22.37 8.98 7.49
CA ASP A 57 22.20 7.59 7.83
C ASP A 57 21.03 7.35 8.79
N GLU A 58 20.82 8.21 9.78
CA GLU A 58 19.63 8.16 10.63
C GLU A 58 18.36 8.53 9.85
N ALA A 59 18.43 9.52 8.96
CA ALA A 59 17.29 9.94 8.14
C ALA A 59 16.85 8.87 7.14
N SER A 60 17.76 8.02 6.62
CA SER A 60 17.43 6.96 5.66
C SER A 60 16.42 5.94 6.22
N TRP A 61 16.37 5.78 7.55
CA TRP A 61 15.35 4.96 8.22
C TRP A 61 13.91 5.41 7.94
N VAL A 62 13.71 6.65 7.51
CA VAL A 62 12.39 7.17 7.08
C VAL A 62 11.86 6.36 5.88
N VAL A 63 12.72 5.96 4.97
CA VAL A 63 12.36 5.12 3.82
C VAL A 63 12.30 3.65 4.22
N THR A 64 13.34 3.14 4.89
CA THR A 64 13.43 1.74 5.30
C THR A 64 12.22 1.30 6.14
N THR A 65 11.82 2.07 7.15
CA THR A 65 10.68 1.71 8.01
C THR A 65 9.36 1.64 7.26
N TYR A 66 9.15 2.53 6.28
CA TYR A 66 8.01 2.50 5.39
C TYR A 66 8.02 1.23 4.52
N LEU A 67 9.15 0.94 3.84
CA LEU A 67 9.27 -0.21 2.92
C LEU A 67 9.07 -1.53 3.65
N VAL A 68 9.68 -1.70 4.84
CA VAL A 68 9.50 -2.89 5.68
C VAL A 68 8.03 -3.09 6.07
N ALA A 69 7.37 -2.04 6.56
CA ALA A 69 5.96 -2.12 6.94
C ALA A 69 5.05 -2.41 5.74
N ASN A 70 5.35 -1.80 4.58
CA ASN A 70 4.66 -2.01 3.31
C ASN A 70 4.80 -3.48 2.86
N ALA A 71 6.02 -4.03 2.84
CA ALA A 71 6.29 -5.42 2.47
C ALA A 71 5.56 -6.43 3.37
N ILE A 72 5.50 -6.18 4.68
CA ILE A 72 4.77 -7.04 5.62
C ILE A 72 3.27 -7.06 5.31
N ILE A 73 2.65 -5.90 5.15
CA ILE A 73 1.20 -5.81 4.89
C ILE A 73 0.82 -6.30 3.49
N LEU A 74 1.70 -6.13 2.52
CA LEU A 74 1.52 -6.68 1.17
C LEU A 74 1.16 -8.18 1.24
N THR A 75 1.82 -8.95 2.10
CA THR A 75 1.60 -10.39 2.23
C THR A 75 0.24 -10.75 2.84
N ALA A 76 -0.29 -9.92 3.75
CA ALA A 76 -1.59 -10.10 4.37
C ALA A 76 -2.75 -9.49 3.55
N SER A 77 -2.44 -8.66 2.56
CA SER A 77 -3.41 -7.82 1.87
C SER A 77 -4.56 -8.61 1.24
N SER A 78 -4.27 -9.74 0.61
CA SER A 78 -5.27 -10.60 -0.01
C SER A 78 -6.25 -11.20 1.02
N TYR A 79 -5.75 -11.63 2.18
CA TYR A 79 -6.58 -12.15 3.26
C TYR A 79 -7.43 -11.04 3.86
N LEU A 80 -6.83 -9.89 4.18
CA LEU A 80 -7.54 -8.75 4.76
C LEU A 80 -8.61 -8.19 3.81
N ALA A 81 -8.31 -8.15 2.51
CA ALA A 81 -9.27 -7.73 1.50
C ALA A 81 -10.46 -8.69 1.36
N ARG A 82 -10.24 -10.00 1.54
CA ARG A 82 -11.35 -10.99 1.60
C ARG A 82 -12.17 -10.84 2.88
N MET A 83 -11.51 -10.67 4.03
CA MET A 83 -12.17 -10.57 5.33
C MET A 83 -13.02 -9.30 5.48
N LEU A 84 -12.50 -8.16 5.07
CA LEU A 84 -13.12 -6.84 5.25
C LEU A 84 -13.95 -6.38 4.04
N GLY A 85 -13.80 -7.07 2.89
CA GLY A 85 -14.25 -6.60 1.59
C GLY A 85 -13.22 -5.68 0.93
N ARG A 86 -13.10 -5.77 -0.41
CA ARG A 86 -12.06 -5.05 -1.17
C ARG A 86 -12.21 -3.54 -1.06
N LYS A 87 -13.44 -3.03 -1.15
CA LYS A 87 -13.73 -1.59 -1.01
C LYS A 87 -13.32 -1.09 0.38
N THR A 88 -13.82 -1.76 1.42
CA THR A 88 -13.59 -1.34 2.81
C THR A 88 -12.11 -1.38 3.14
N PHE A 89 -11.42 -2.46 2.79
CA PHE A 89 -9.98 -2.59 3.04
C PHE A 89 -9.18 -1.54 2.27
N PHE A 90 -9.51 -1.28 0.99
CA PHE A 90 -8.86 -0.23 0.21
C PHE A 90 -9.03 1.17 0.82
N LEU A 91 -10.25 1.49 1.30
CA LEU A 91 -10.52 2.77 1.97
C LEU A 91 -9.79 2.89 3.31
N ILE A 92 -9.66 1.80 4.07
CA ILE A 92 -8.86 1.77 5.31
C ILE A 92 -7.39 2.02 4.98
N CYS A 93 -6.84 1.34 3.98
CA CYS A 93 -5.46 1.53 3.52
C CYS A 93 -5.20 2.98 3.09
N LEU A 94 -6.05 3.52 2.22
CA LEU A 94 -5.94 4.90 1.73
C LEU A 94 -6.11 5.93 2.86
N GLY A 95 -7.04 5.69 3.78
CA GLY A 95 -7.26 6.55 4.95
C GLY A 95 -6.07 6.55 5.90
N LEU A 96 -5.55 5.36 6.22
CA LEU A 96 -4.36 5.22 7.08
C LEU A 96 -3.13 5.84 6.43
N PHE A 97 -2.90 5.61 5.13
CA PHE A 97 -1.83 6.23 4.37
C PHE A 97 -1.92 7.76 4.39
N THR A 98 -3.10 8.31 4.11
CA THR A 98 -3.33 9.76 4.06
C THR A 98 -3.16 10.41 5.43
N LEU A 99 -3.70 9.80 6.49
CA LEU A 99 -3.56 10.28 7.86
C LEU A 99 -2.10 10.24 8.31
N SER A 100 -1.41 9.13 8.06
CA SER A 100 0.01 8.99 8.43
C SER A 100 0.89 9.94 7.63
N SER A 101 0.55 10.23 6.37
CA SER A 101 1.24 11.22 5.56
C SER A 101 1.09 12.64 6.14
N LEU A 102 -0.11 13.00 6.62
CA LEU A 102 -0.33 14.25 7.35
C LEU A 102 0.53 14.33 8.61
N LEU A 103 0.53 13.25 9.40
CA LEU A 103 1.31 13.19 10.64
C LEU A 103 2.82 13.23 10.37
N SER A 104 3.29 12.59 9.28
CA SER A 104 4.69 12.63 8.84
C SER A 104 5.13 14.05 8.49
N GLY A 105 4.29 14.80 7.77
CA GLY A 105 4.56 16.22 7.47
C GLY A 105 4.53 17.15 8.69
N LEU A 106 3.93 16.70 9.80
CA LEU A 106 3.85 17.45 11.06
C LEU A 106 4.76 16.88 12.16
N ALA A 107 5.62 15.91 11.84
CA ALA A 107 6.45 15.21 12.81
C ALA A 107 7.43 16.16 13.53
N PRO A 108 7.44 16.18 14.88
CA PRO A 108 8.30 17.07 15.65
C PRO A 108 9.75 16.59 15.79
N ASN A 109 10.02 15.33 15.51
CA ASN A 109 11.34 14.69 15.61
C ASN A 109 11.40 13.41 14.77
N LEU A 110 12.60 12.87 14.57
CA LEU A 110 12.83 11.68 13.76
C LEU A 110 12.04 10.46 14.27
N ASN A 111 12.00 10.19 15.57
CA ASN A 111 11.31 9.04 16.13
C ASN A 111 9.80 9.07 15.84
N ALA A 112 9.17 10.25 15.94
CA ALA A 112 7.77 10.41 15.55
C ALA A 112 7.58 10.20 14.04
N LEU A 113 8.49 10.73 13.22
CA LEU A 113 8.45 10.55 11.78
C LEU A 113 8.57 9.06 11.42
N LEU A 114 9.51 8.31 12.01
CA LEU A 114 9.66 6.87 11.80
C LEU A 114 8.40 6.09 12.16
N LEU A 115 7.78 6.42 13.31
CA LEU A 115 6.51 5.80 13.70
C LEU A 115 5.40 6.06 12.66
N PHE A 116 5.28 7.30 12.20
CA PHE A 116 4.27 7.65 11.19
C PHE A 116 4.56 7.01 9.84
N ARG A 117 5.83 6.81 9.49
CA ARG A 117 6.25 6.08 8.28
C ARG A 117 5.90 4.59 8.37
N ILE A 118 6.06 3.95 9.53
CA ILE A 118 5.57 2.58 9.75
C ILE A 118 4.05 2.51 9.51
N MET A 119 3.28 3.42 10.13
CA MET A 119 1.83 3.47 9.94
C MET A 119 1.45 3.72 8.47
N GLN A 120 2.19 4.58 7.77
CA GLN A 120 1.98 4.88 6.36
C GLN A 120 2.29 3.66 5.49
N GLY A 121 3.37 2.89 5.78
CA GLY A 121 3.69 1.64 5.12
C GLY A 121 2.61 0.58 5.32
N VAL A 122 2.04 0.48 6.53
CA VAL A 122 0.87 -0.38 6.79
C VAL A 122 -0.33 0.01 5.91
N GLY A 123 -0.58 1.31 5.71
CA GLY A 123 -1.62 1.78 4.78
C GLY A 123 -1.27 1.49 3.32
N GLY A 124 -0.03 1.76 2.90
CA GLY A 124 0.43 1.60 1.51
C GLY A 124 0.39 0.16 1.02
N GLY A 125 0.92 -0.80 1.81
CA GLY A 125 1.15 -2.18 1.38
C GLY A 125 -0.08 -2.95 0.87
N GLY A 126 -1.29 -2.50 1.23
CA GLY A 126 -2.53 -3.06 0.71
C GLY A 126 -3.06 -2.39 -0.56
N MET A 127 -2.58 -1.19 -0.91
CA MET A 127 -3.23 -0.37 -1.95
C MET A 127 -3.04 -0.96 -3.36
N VAL A 128 -1.81 -1.26 -3.78
CA VAL A 128 -1.50 -1.79 -5.12
C VAL A 128 -2.20 -3.13 -5.39
N PRO A 129 -2.06 -4.18 -4.55
CA PRO A 129 -2.69 -5.47 -4.84
C PRO A 129 -4.22 -5.40 -4.84
N VAL A 130 -4.81 -4.60 -3.97
CA VAL A 130 -6.27 -4.44 -3.93
C VAL A 130 -6.78 -3.60 -5.09
N ALA A 131 -6.05 -2.56 -5.51
CA ALA A 131 -6.36 -1.81 -6.73
C ALA A 131 -6.42 -2.73 -7.95
N GLN A 132 -5.42 -3.60 -8.12
CA GLN A 132 -5.39 -4.60 -9.20
C GLN A 132 -6.57 -5.57 -9.12
N SER A 133 -6.92 -6.02 -7.92
CA SER A 133 -8.08 -6.89 -7.69
C SER A 133 -9.39 -6.18 -8.07
N ILE A 134 -9.58 -4.93 -7.67
CA ILE A 134 -10.74 -4.11 -8.05
C ILE A 134 -10.83 -3.96 -9.56
N LEU A 135 -9.71 -3.68 -10.26
CA LEU A 135 -9.69 -3.57 -11.71
C LEU A 135 -10.04 -4.89 -12.41
N ALA A 136 -9.54 -6.02 -11.89
CA ALA A 136 -9.84 -7.34 -12.44
C ALA A 136 -11.34 -7.68 -12.35
N ASP A 137 -12.02 -7.26 -11.28
CA ASP A 137 -13.45 -7.49 -11.09
C ASP A 137 -14.33 -6.53 -11.89
N LEU A 138 -13.87 -5.29 -12.02
CA LEU A 138 -14.66 -4.21 -12.64
C LEU A 138 -14.74 -4.35 -14.17
N PHE A 139 -13.70 -4.93 -14.79
CA PHE A 139 -13.61 -5.02 -16.24
C PHE A 139 -13.76 -6.45 -16.76
N PRO A 140 -14.57 -6.66 -17.84
CA PRO A 140 -14.64 -7.94 -18.50
C PRO A 140 -13.28 -8.31 -19.11
N PRO A 141 -12.98 -9.63 -19.33
CA PRO A 141 -11.67 -10.09 -19.79
C PRO A 141 -11.11 -9.33 -21.00
N ALA A 142 -11.97 -8.98 -21.96
CA ALA A 142 -11.58 -8.25 -23.18
C ALA A 142 -11.06 -6.81 -22.91
N LYS A 143 -11.41 -6.18 -21.80
CA LYS A 143 -11.01 -4.80 -21.44
C LYS A 143 -10.01 -4.74 -20.30
N ARG A 144 -9.75 -5.84 -19.60
CA ARG A 144 -8.79 -5.89 -18.47
C ARG A 144 -7.40 -5.37 -18.86
N GLY A 145 -6.90 -5.77 -20.03
CA GLY A 145 -5.60 -5.30 -20.52
C GLY A 145 -5.48 -3.79 -20.59
N GLN A 146 -6.54 -3.09 -21.05
CA GLN A 146 -6.55 -1.63 -21.10
C GLN A 146 -6.60 -0.99 -19.70
N ALA A 147 -7.37 -1.56 -18.78
CA ALA A 147 -7.45 -1.08 -17.40
C ALA A 147 -6.11 -1.25 -16.66
N PHE A 148 -5.46 -2.41 -16.81
CA PHE A 148 -4.13 -2.66 -16.27
C PHE A 148 -3.04 -1.81 -16.94
N ALA A 149 -3.17 -1.49 -18.23
CA ALA A 149 -2.27 -0.57 -18.91
C ALA A 149 -2.37 0.85 -18.32
N LEU A 150 -3.58 1.36 -18.07
CA LEU A 150 -3.81 2.65 -17.41
C LEU A 150 -3.16 2.66 -16.01
N PHE A 151 -3.38 1.62 -15.23
CA PHE A 151 -2.78 1.44 -13.90
C PHE A 151 -1.24 1.39 -13.98
N GLY A 152 -0.70 0.59 -14.91
CA GLY A 152 0.74 0.45 -15.11
C GLY A 152 1.41 1.76 -15.50
N VAL A 153 0.78 2.57 -16.37
CA VAL A 153 1.27 3.91 -16.72
C VAL A 153 1.35 4.79 -15.45
N ALA A 154 0.33 4.79 -14.60
CA ALA A 154 0.34 5.58 -13.36
C ALA A 154 1.51 5.16 -12.45
N VAL A 155 1.70 3.86 -12.23
CA VAL A 155 2.77 3.31 -11.37
C VAL A 155 4.17 3.60 -11.94
N VAL A 156 4.35 3.52 -13.28
CA VAL A 156 5.65 3.78 -13.93
C VAL A 156 5.98 5.27 -13.98
N VAL A 157 5.00 6.14 -14.11
CA VAL A 157 5.21 7.59 -14.15
C VAL A 157 5.58 8.15 -12.76
N ALA A 158 5.10 7.55 -11.69
CA ALA A 158 5.38 8.01 -10.33
C ALA A 158 6.88 8.13 -10.00
N PRO A 159 7.74 7.11 -10.24
CA PRO A 159 9.18 7.23 -10.00
C PRO A 159 9.88 8.24 -10.90
N VAL A 160 9.31 8.58 -12.06
CA VAL A 160 9.89 9.59 -12.97
C VAL A 160 9.60 11.00 -12.46
N VAL A 161 8.38 11.22 -11.97
CA VAL A 161 7.93 12.52 -11.45
C VAL A 161 8.45 12.78 -10.04
N GLY A 162 8.57 11.73 -9.22
CA GLY A 162 8.92 11.82 -7.80
C GLY A 162 10.17 12.64 -7.51
N PRO A 163 11.34 12.33 -8.11
CA PRO A 163 12.57 13.06 -7.84
C PRO A 163 12.48 14.54 -8.19
N THR A 164 11.87 14.87 -9.34
CA THR A 164 11.71 16.27 -9.77
C THR A 164 10.78 17.03 -8.82
N LEU A 165 9.65 16.43 -8.45
CA LEU A 165 8.69 17.06 -7.56
C LEU A 165 9.23 17.16 -6.13
N GLY A 166 9.87 16.09 -5.62
CA GLY A 166 10.46 16.05 -4.29
C GLY A 166 11.59 17.05 -4.12
N GLY A 167 12.50 17.13 -5.10
CA GLY A 167 13.57 18.13 -5.10
C GLY A 167 13.00 19.55 -5.13
N TRP A 168 12.05 19.84 -6.03
CA TRP A 168 11.44 21.15 -6.10
C TRP A 168 10.72 21.56 -4.82
N LEU A 169 9.96 20.65 -4.21
CA LEU A 169 9.27 20.90 -2.93
C LEU A 169 10.27 21.17 -1.80
N SER A 170 11.32 20.38 -1.70
CA SER A 170 12.33 20.50 -0.66
C SER A 170 13.15 21.78 -0.78
N ASP A 171 13.48 22.20 -2.01
CA ASP A 171 14.25 23.41 -2.28
C ASP A 171 13.45 24.70 -2.10
N ASN A 172 12.19 24.72 -2.55
CA ASN A 172 11.42 25.96 -2.69
C ASN A 172 10.37 26.17 -1.61
N VAL A 173 9.93 25.08 -0.94
CA VAL A 173 8.89 25.16 0.10
C VAL A 173 9.41 24.60 1.42
N SER A 174 9.39 23.30 1.60
CA SER A 174 10.03 22.56 2.69
C SER A 174 9.85 21.05 2.48
N TRP A 175 10.72 20.23 3.08
CA TRP A 175 10.65 18.77 2.98
C TRP A 175 9.32 18.18 3.51
N GLN A 176 8.66 18.82 4.46
CA GLN A 176 7.36 18.39 5.00
C GLN A 176 6.28 18.27 3.91
N TRP A 177 6.37 19.11 2.89
CA TRP A 177 5.43 19.09 1.77
C TRP A 177 5.56 17.84 0.91
N CYS A 178 6.68 17.13 0.97
CA CYS A 178 6.83 15.83 0.33
C CYS A 178 5.81 14.82 0.86
N PHE A 179 5.41 14.96 2.11
CA PHE A 179 4.33 14.17 2.71
C PHE A 179 2.97 14.86 2.61
N LEU A 180 2.89 16.15 2.89
CA LEU A 180 1.63 16.89 2.93
C LEU A 180 0.89 16.93 1.58
N ILE A 181 1.61 16.81 0.45
CA ILE A 181 1.01 16.78 -0.89
C ILE A 181 0.06 15.58 -1.08
N ASN A 182 0.29 14.49 -0.37
CA ASN A 182 -0.57 13.31 -0.42
C ASN A 182 -1.92 13.54 0.25
N VAL A 183 -2.02 14.50 1.17
CA VAL A 183 -3.23 14.71 1.98
C VAL A 183 -4.43 15.17 1.13
N PRO A 184 -4.36 16.26 0.37
CA PRO A 184 -5.49 16.67 -0.46
C PRO A 184 -5.87 15.62 -1.51
N VAL A 185 -4.87 14.97 -2.12
CA VAL A 185 -5.11 13.92 -3.13
C VAL A 185 -5.79 12.71 -2.49
N GLY A 186 -5.28 12.24 -1.34
CA GLY A 186 -5.82 11.10 -0.61
C GLY A 186 -7.24 11.34 -0.10
N VAL A 187 -7.53 12.53 0.45
CA VAL A 187 -8.89 12.89 0.92
C VAL A 187 -9.88 12.91 -0.23
N ILE A 188 -9.52 13.53 -1.36
CA ILE A 188 -10.39 13.59 -2.54
C ILE A 188 -10.60 12.19 -3.12
N ALA A 189 -9.53 11.40 -3.28
CA ALA A 189 -9.62 10.04 -3.79
C ALA A 189 -10.49 9.16 -2.87
N MET A 190 -10.28 9.25 -1.55
CA MET A 190 -11.06 8.50 -0.56
C MET A 190 -12.55 8.86 -0.62
N ALA A 191 -12.90 10.15 -0.68
CA ALA A 191 -14.27 10.60 -0.78
C ALA A 191 -14.94 10.10 -2.07
N LEU A 192 -14.26 10.23 -3.21
CA LEU A 192 -14.80 9.79 -4.50
C LEU A 192 -14.93 8.27 -4.56
N ILE A 193 -13.94 7.51 -4.11
CA ILE A 193 -13.99 6.04 -4.08
C ILE A 193 -15.11 5.57 -3.14
N ALA A 194 -15.28 6.19 -1.98
CA ALA A 194 -16.36 5.84 -1.05
C ALA A 194 -17.74 6.00 -1.68
N LEU A 195 -17.93 7.05 -2.49
CA LEU A 195 -19.20 7.35 -3.15
C LEU A 195 -19.45 6.47 -4.38
N VAL A 196 -18.40 6.17 -5.16
CA VAL A 196 -18.49 5.62 -6.51
C VAL A 196 -18.28 4.10 -6.54
N LEU A 197 -17.38 3.58 -5.72
CA LEU A 197 -17.07 2.15 -5.69
C LEU A 197 -18.13 1.40 -4.90
N HIS A 198 -18.82 0.47 -5.57
CA HIS A 198 -19.77 -0.45 -4.97
C HIS A 198 -19.17 -1.87 -4.99
N GLU A 199 -19.28 -2.57 -3.89
CA GLU A 199 -18.79 -3.95 -3.79
C GLU A 199 -19.76 -4.89 -4.51
N PRO A 200 -19.29 -5.71 -5.48
CA PRO A 200 -20.15 -6.70 -6.14
C PRO A 200 -20.66 -7.73 -5.12
N ARG A 201 -21.94 -8.13 -5.20
CA ARG A 201 -22.53 -9.16 -4.32
C ARG A 201 -21.80 -10.50 -4.40
N THR A 202 -21.21 -10.83 -5.55
CA THR A 202 -20.40 -12.03 -5.77
C THR A 202 -19.14 -12.03 -4.91
N ALA A 203 -18.44 -10.90 -4.79
CA ALA A 203 -17.25 -10.75 -3.94
C ALA A 203 -17.61 -10.89 -2.44
N GLN A 204 -18.78 -10.41 -2.03
CA GLN A 204 -19.29 -10.59 -0.67
C GLN A 204 -19.64 -12.04 -0.37
N ALA A 205 -20.23 -12.77 -1.35
CA ALA A 205 -20.55 -14.19 -1.19
C ALA A 205 -19.31 -15.07 -1.12
N GLU A 206 -18.28 -14.79 -1.92
CA GLU A 206 -16.98 -15.46 -1.87
C GLU A 206 -16.29 -15.23 -0.52
N SER A 207 -16.30 -13.99 -0.01
CA SER A 207 -15.79 -13.62 1.31
C SER A 207 -16.49 -14.42 2.45
N GLN A 208 -17.79 -14.68 2.34
CA GLN A 208 -18.53 -15.43 3.34
C GLN A 208 -18.30 -16.96 3.24
N SER A 209 -18.10 -17.49 2.04
CA SER A 209 -17.90 -18.94 1.84
C SER A 209 -16.49 -19.40 2.25
N GLU A 210 -15.48 -18.53 2.17
CA GLU A 210 -14.09 -18.83 2.55
C GLU A 210 -13.76 -18.54 4.02
N GLN A 211 -14.66 -17.95 4.80
CA GLN A 211 -14.47 -17.73 6.24
C GLN A 211 -14.24 -19.01 7.07
N GLY A 212 -14.40 -20.18 6.46
CA GLY A 212 -14.14 -21.48 7.09
C GLY A 212 -12.67 -21.85 7.23
N ASN A 213 -11.78 -21.28 6.42
CA ASN A 213 -10.33 -21.49 6.55
C ASN A 213 -9.73 -20.38 7.41
N GLY A 214 -9.31 -20.73 8.61
CA GLY A 214 -8.65 -19.81 9.54
C GLY A 214 -7.41 -19.13 8.90
N PHE A 215 -7.04 -17.97 9.41
CA PHE A 215 -5.83 -17.28 9.00
C PHE A 215 -4.60 -18.11 9.40
N ASP A 216 -3.75 -18.41 8.43
CA ASP A 216 -2.45 -19.04 8.69
C ASP A 216 -1.49 -18.03 9.34
N VAL A 217 -1.60 -17.92 10.66
CA VAL A 217 -0.78 -16.99 11.46
C VAL A 217 0.70 -17.34 11.37
N VAL A 218 1.04 -18.63 11.34
CA VAL A 218 2.43 -19.07 11.31
C VAL A 218 3.05 -18.79 9.94
N GLY A 219 2.37 -19.17 8.86
CA GLY A 219 2.81 -18.83 7.50
C GLY A 219 2.95 -17.34 7.29
N PHE A 220 2.01 -16.55 7.81
CA PHE A 220 2.10 -15.09 7.76
C PHE A 220 3.31 -14.55 8.52
N ILE A 221 3.58 -15.01 9.75
CA ILE A 221 4.74 -14.57 10.52
C ILE A 221 6.04 -14.92 9.78
N LEU A 222 6.13 -16.12 9.22
CA LEU A 222 7.32 -16.57 8.49
C LEU A 222 7.58 -15.71 7.25
N ILE A 223 6.55 -15.49 6.41
CA ILE A 223 6.71 -14.69 5.19
C ILE A 223 6.95 -13.20 5.51
N ALA A 224 6.28 -12.66 6.52
CA ALA A 224 6.47 -11.29 6.98
C ALA A 224 7.88 -11.08 7.53
N THR A 225 8.39 -12.04 8.31
CA THR A 225 9.77 -12.01 8.82
C THR A 225 10.78 -12.13 7.69
N PHE A 226 10.56 -13.05 6.75
CA PHE A 226 11.41 -13.23 5.58
C PHE A 226 11.50 -11.93 4.77
N LEU A 227 10.35 -11.38 4.33
CA LEU A 227 10.34 -10.19 3.48
C LEU A 227 10.77 -8.93 4.23
N GLY A 228 10.33 -8.74 5.48
CA GLY A 228 10.73 -7.58 6.27
C GLY A 228 12.23 -7.55 6.56
N ALA A 229 12.82 -8.70 6.91
CA ALA A 229 14.26 -8.79 7.11
C ALA A 229 15.05 -8.68 5.79
N LEU A 230 14.54 -9.24 4.69
CA LEU A 230 15.13 -9.11 3.36
C LEU A 230 15.14 -7.66 2.90
N GLU A 231 14.04 -6.92 3.14
CA GLU A 231 13.92 -5.51 2.80
C GLU A 231 15.00 -4.67 3.51
N VAL A 232 15.21 -4.91 4.81
CA VAL A 232 16.30 -4.25 5.56
C VAL A 232 17.66 -4.54 4.93
N VAL A 233 17.93 -5.81 4.57
CA VAL A 233 19.22 -6.20 3.95
C VAL A 233 19.43 -5.52 2.61
N LEU A 234 18.39 -5.45 1.77
CA LEU A 234 18.50 -4.88 0.43
C LEU A 234 18.55 -3.34 0.44
N ASP A 235 17.78 -2.72 1.31
CA ASP A 235 17.70 -1.27 1.41
C ASP A 235 18.95 -0.68 2.10
N ARG A 236 19.37 -1.29 3.22
CA ARG A 236 20.50 -0.82 4.01
C ARG A 236 21.86 -1.42 3.65
N GLY A 237 21.87 -2.48 2.85
CA GLY A 237 23.10 -3.24 2.60
C GLY A 237 24.26 -2.39 2.06
N LEU A 238 23.99 -1.46 1.16
CA LEU A 238 25.02 -0.60 0.57
C LEU A 238 25.56 0.43 1.59
N GLU A 239 24.72 0.96 2.45
CA GLU A 239 25.07 1.97 3.45
C GLU A 239 25.86 1.35 4.62
N ASP A 240 25.49 0.13 4.99
CA ASP A 240 26.05 -0.60 6.15
C ASP A 240 27.13 -1.64 5.77
N ASP A 241 27.81 -1.49 4.63
CA ASP A 241 28.91 -2.39 4.18
C ASP A 241 28.52 -3.87 4.03
N TRP A 242 27.27 -4.14 3.60
CA TRP A 242 26.77 -5.50 3.33
C TRP A 242 27.15 -6.51 4.42
N PHE A 243 27.75 -7.64 4.03
CA PHE A 243 28.13 -8.72 4.94
C PHE A 243 29.36 -8.40 5.83
N GLY A 244 29.96 -7.22 5.71
CA GLY A 244 30.94 -6.68 6.66
C GLY A 244 30.27 -6.21 7.96
N SER A 245 28.99 -5.84 7.91
CA SER A 245 28.20 -5.39 9.06
C SER A 245 27.54 -6.55 9.80
N PRO A 246 27.77 -6.71 11.12
CA PRO A 246 27.02 -7.68 11.93
C PRO A 246 25.51 -7.44 11.92
N PHE A 247 25.07 -6.20 11.75
CA PHE A 247 23.65 -5.83 11.61
C PHE A 247 23.04 -6.47 10.37
N ILE A 248 23.62 -6.24 9.19
CA ILE A 248 23.15 -6.82 7.92
C ILE A 248 23.21 -8.35 7.94
N VAL A 249 24.31 -8.92 8.46
CA VAL A 249 24.43 -10.38 8.60
C VAL A 249 23.32 -10.96 9.47
N THR A 250 22.96 -10.29 10.57
CA THR A 250 21.87 -10.74 11.45
C THR A 250 20.54 -10.77 10.70
N PHE A 251 20.19 -9.71 9.99
CA PHE A 251 18.95 -9.66 9.21
C PHE A 251 18.97 -10.65 8.04
N ALA A 252 20.12 -10.86 7.38
CA ALA A 252 20.26 -11.87 6.33
C ALA A 252 20.04 -13.30 6.86
N VAL A 253 20.58 -13.61 8.04
CA VAL A 253 20.36 -14.91 8.71
C VAL A 253 18.90 -15.07 9.13
N ILE A 254 18.27 -14.04 9.72
CA ILE A 254 16.84 -14.08 10.09
C ILE A 254 15.98 -14.33 8.85
N SER A 255 16.23 -13.59 7.76
CA SER A 255 15.52 -13.76 6.50
C SER A 255 15.70 -15.17 5.93
N GLY A 256 16.94 -15.67 5.86
CA GLY A 256 17.25 -17.01 5.38
C GLY A 256 16.60 -18.12 6.21
N LEU A 257 16.62 -18.01 7.53
CA LEU A 257 15.96 -18.97 8.42
C LEU A 257 14.44 -18.95 8.24
N ALA A 258 13.83 -17.77 8.18
CA ALA A 258 12.39 -17.64 7.95
C ALA A 258 11.97 -18.27 6.60
N PHE A 259 12.76 -18.04 5.55
CA PHE A 259 12.53 -18.64 4.23
C PHE A 259 12.62 -20.18 4.27
N VAL A 260 13.67 -20.74 4.92
CA VAL A 260 13.85 -22.20 5.02
C VAL A 260 12.70 -22.82 5.84
N LEU A 261 12.27 -22.18 6.93
CA LEU A 261 11.16 -22.67 7.77
C LEU A 261 9.79 -22.57 7.07
N MET A 262 9.63 -21.61 6.16
CA MET A 262 8.39 -21.45 5.37
C MET A 262 8.14 -22.64 4.41
N ILE A 263 9.21 -23.27 3.89
CA ILE A 263 9.08 -24.36 2.91
C ILE A 263 8.36 -25.58 3.51
N PRO A 264 8.82 -26.20 4.63
CA PRO A 264 8.11 -27.32 5.22
C PRO A 264 6.72 -26.94 5.74
N TRP A 265 6.55 -25.72 6.25
CA TRP A 265 5.24 -25.24 6.70
C TRP A 265 4.21 -25.18 5.56
N GLY A 266 4.59 -24.69 4.39
CA GLY A 266 3.70 -24.63 3.23
C GLY A 266 3.41 -25.97 2.55
N LEU A 267 4.10 -27.05 2.94
CA LEU A 267 3.87 -28.41 2.47
C LEU A 267 2.94 -29.22 3.40
N THR A 268 2.63 -28.72 4.60
CA THR A 268 1.75 -29.37 5.59
C THR A 268 0.35 -28.77 5.54
#